data_639ba00f1ed1081e2d2aab15340069cd
#
_entry.id   639ba00f1ed1081e2d2aab15340069cd
#
_cell.length_a   1.000
_cell.length_b   1.000
_cell.length_c   1.000
_cell.angle_alpha   90.00
_cell.angle_beta   90.00
_cell.angle_gamma   90.00
#
_symmetry.space_group_name_H-M   'P 1'
#
loop_
_entity.id
_entity.type
_entity.pdbx_description
1 polymer ?
#
loop_
_entity_poly.entity_id
_entity_poly.type
_entity_poly.pdbx_seq_one_letter_code
_entity_poly.pdbx_strand_id
1 'polypeptide(L)'
;MPENQVIFAKEFIEMNYERYPGQKWFPYYLSLYMNRTGEQEKALELLIPIAREKSSEFWAWQHVADCFGSGNEKRLACLCRAVRCHVKEEVFLINVRISLAEELLAAGQKEVAKHHLALVKALREKNGWPIKDRLEELINQSWFGEAEAASGEELIKDYARKADQILLEDLPRYEAVIGSPPFQIGKKNHTFSAVDYLNENNELKSTLANHHKFDLIRDLSVGDPLEIMVDDSGEKPMVIAVNQREGEKFDILPLMVGMVSHVNLDKSLSMVKLEDGNKAIMFHNEVPDSDKLIESTFVHCKIAQDRDRLKVRSFELTSDVGDSDYWKSFTGNFRAKDQGNGGHVDSLFIPGHLAAEISDGDFVRGMAVLRSGDNGRDWWCAVSISEIQKNDGNDSIEHNSNTPEVFVG
;
A
#
# COMPACT_ATOMS: atom_id res chain seq x y z
N MET A 1 -15.89 -34.22 -21.44
CA MET A 1 -14.88 -34.09 -22.51
C MET A 1 -14.02 -35.33 -22.44
N PRO A 2 -13.68 -36.00 -23.54
CA PRO A 2 -12.80 -37.17 -23.56
C PRO A 2 -11.42 -36.81 -22.99
N GLU A 3 -10.75 -37.76 -22.34
CA GLU A 3 -9.48 -37.58 -21.66
C GLU A 3 -8.36 -37.01 -22.55
N ASN A 4 -8.26 -37.53 -23.78
CA ASN A 4 -7.31 -37.04 -24.77
C ASN A 4 -7.52 -35.56 -25.15
N GLN A 5 -8.76 -35.08 -25.15
CA GLN A 5 -9.06 -33.65 -25.39
C GLN A 5 -8.70 -32.80 -24.17
N VAL A 6 -8.81 -33.33 -22.96
CA VAL A 6 -8.40 -32.63 -21.73
C VAL A 6 -6.89 -32.44 -21.73
N ILE A 7 -6.13 -33.51 -22.04
CA ILE A 7 -4.66 -33.45 -22.12
C ILE A 7 -4.22 -32.43 -23.18
N PHE A 8 -4.75 -32.55 -24.41
CA PHE A 8 -4.42 -31.61 -25.48
C PHE A 8 -4.71 -30.15 -25.11
N ALA A 9 -5.89 -29.87 -24.51
CA ALA A 9 -6.24 -28.53 -24.09
C ALA A 9 -5.31 -28.00 -22.99
N LYS A 10 -4.90 -28.88 -22.05
CA LYS A 10 -3.93 -28.53 -21.02
C LYS A 10 -2.59 -28.10 -21.64
N GLU A 11 -2.00 -28.96 -22.47
CA GLU A 11 -0.71 -28.71 -23.14
C GLU A 11 -0.75 -27.41 -23.99
N PHE A 12 -1.86 -27.19 -24.71
CA PHE A 12 -2.05 -25.97 -25.49
C PHE A 12 -2.08 -24.70 -24.60
N ILE A 13 -2.78 -24.75 -23.46
CA ILE A 13 -2.88 -23.61 -22.55
C ILE A 13 -1.53 -23.38 -21.85
N GLU A 14 -0.84 -24.44 -21.42
CA GLU A 14 0.46 -24.39 -20.77
C GLU A 14 1.50 -23.69 -21.67
N MET A 15 1.61 -24.12 -22.94
CA MET A 15 2.48 -23.48 -23.94
C MET A 15 2.14 -22.00 -24.16
N ASN A 16 0.86 -21.65 -24.16
CA ASN A 16 0.45 -20.24 -24.35
C ASN A 16 0.64 -19.43 -23.07
N TYR A 17 0.53 -20.01 -21.89
CA TYR A 17 0.82 -19.33 -20.62
C TYR A 17 2.29 -18.95 -20.52
N GLU A 18 3.20 -19.87 -20.87
CA GLU A 18 4.64 -19.57 -20.96
C GLU A 18 4.96 -18.45 -21.96
N ARG A 19 4.26 -18.46 -23.10
CA ARG A 19 4.47 -17.48 -24.17
C ARG A 19 3.87 -16.10 -23.86
N TYR A 20 2.78 -16.06 -23.08
CA TYR A 20 2.02 -14.85 -22.79
C TYR A 20 1.71 -14.73 -21.28
N PRO A 21 2.73 -14.56 -20.41
CA PRO A 21 2.56 -14.59 -18.95
C PRO A 21 1.66 -13.49 -18.39
N GLY A 22 1.47 -12.38 -19.13
CA GLY A 22 0.56 -11.30 -18.75
C GLY A 22 -0.94 -11.56 -18.99
N GLN A 23 -1.32 -12.71 -19.56
CA GLN A 23 -2.72 -13.06 -19.80
C GLN A 23 -3.33 -13.70 -18.56
N LYS A 24 -4.08 -12.91 -17.80
CA LYS A 24 -4.67 -13.25 -16.49
C LYS A 24 -5.51 -14.54 -16.45
N TRP A 25 -6.11 -14.97 -17.57
CA TRP A 25 -7.00 -16.12 -17.61
C TRP A 25 -6.31 -17.43 -17.95
N PHE A 26 -5.08 -17.44 -18.44
CA PHE A 26 -4.36 -18.69 -18.70
C PHE A 26 -4.10 -19.52 -17.45
N PRO A 27 -3.61 -18.93 -16.31
CA PRO A 27 -3.45 -19.69 -15.07
C PRO A 27 -4.76 -20.32 -14.60
N TYR A 28 -5.87 -19.59 -14.71
CA TYR A 28 -7.20 -20.09 -14.35
C TYR A 28 -7.60 -21.32 -15.19
N TYR A 29 -7.55 -21.23 -16.54
CA TYR A 29 -7.91 -22.36 -17.38
C TYR A 29 -6.94 -23.53 -17.22
N LEU A 30 -5.65 -23.27 -17.07
CA LEU A 30 -4.64 -24.28 -16.83
C LEU A 30 -4.93 -25.05 -15.55
N SER A 31 -5.27 -24.37 -14.47
CA SER A 31 -5.63 -24.99 -13.19
C SER A 31 -6.84 -25.92 -13.31
N LEU A 32 -7.87 -25.55 -14.09
CA LEU A 32 -9.03 -26.40 -14.31
C LEU A 32 -8.67 -27.70 -15.03
N TYR A 33 -7.75 -27.66 -15.99
CA TYR A 33 -7.29 -28.86 -16.68
C TYR A 33 -6.32 -29.67 -15.82
N MET A 34 -5.41 -29.05 -15.08
CA MET A 34 -4.52 -29.73 -14.13
C MET A 34 -5.31 -30.48 -13.06
N ASN A 35 -6.35 -29.87 -12.51
CA ASN A 35 -7.23 -30.55 -11.55
C ASN A 35 -7.89 -31.81 -12.15
N ARG A 36 -8.34 -31.73 -13.40
CA ARG A 36 -8.94 -32.87 -14.12
C ARG A 36 -7.94 -33.97 -14.47
N THR A 37 -6.66 -33.65 -14.63
CA THR A 37 -5.58 -34.64 -14.89
C THR A 37 -4.92 -35.16 -13.61
N GLY A 38 -5.44 -34.81 -12.42
CA GLY A 38 -4.96 -35.29 -11.14
C GLY A 38 -3.78 -34.53 -10.55
N GLU A 39 -3.49 -33.31 -11.06
CA GLU A 39 -2.43 -32.43 -10.57
C GLU A 39 -3.00 -31.37 -9.63
N GLN A 40 -3.71 -31.80 -8.56
CA GLN A 40 -4.48 -30.90 -7.69
C GLN A 40 -3.63 -29.85 -6.98
N GLU A 41 -2.42 -30.20 -6.53
CA GLU A 41 -1.51 -29.26 -5.83
C GLU A 41 -1.10 -28.11 -6.75
N LYS A 42 -0.65 -28.42 -7.98
CA LYS A 42 -0.29 -27.41 -8.97
C LYS A 42 -1.50 -26.58 -9.41
N ALA A 43 -2.68 -27.22 -9.52
CA ALA A 43 -3.91 -26.50 -9.81
C ALA A 43 -4.25 -25.49 -8.71
N LEU A 44 -4.05 -25.87 -7.45
CA LEU A 44 -4.29 -25.00 -6.30
C LEU A 44 -3.31 -23.84 -6.27
N GLU A 45 -2.01 -24.06 -6.52
CA GLU A 45 -0.99 -22.99 -6.63
C GLU A 45 -1.38 -21.92 -7.63
N LEU A 46 -1.93 -22.30 -8.80
CA LEU A 46 -2.41 -21.37 -9.81
C LEU A 46 -3.74 -20.68 -9.44
N LEU A 47 -4.61 -21.37 -8.69
CA LEU A 47 -5.93 -20.86 -8.33
C LEU A 47 -5.91 -19.91 -7.15
N ILE A 48 -5.03 -20.09 -6.16
CA ILE A 48 -5.00 -19.29 -4.94
C ILE A 48 -4.85 -17.77 -5.23
N PRO A 49 -3.90 -17.30 -6.07
CA PRO A 49 -3.81 -15.89 -6.42
C PRO A 49 -5.09 -15.35 -7.08
N ILE A 50 -5.72 -16.15 -7.94
CA ILE A 50 -6.98 -15.79 -8.60
C ILE A 50 -8.13 -15.70 -7.59
N ALA A 51 -8.21 -16.67 -6.67
CA ALA A 51 -9.24 -16.69 -5.63
C ALA A 51 -9.09 -15.51 -4.65
N ARG A 52 -7.87 -15.06 -4.36
CA ARG A 52 -7.59 -13.84 -3.60
C ARG A 52 -8.17 -12.60 -4.28
N GLU A 53 -7.93 -12.45 -5.59
CA GLU A 53 -8.47 -11.35 -6.40
C GLU A 53 -10.01 -11.43 -6.51
N LYS A 54 -10.56 -12.65 -6.64
CA LYS A 54 -11.97 -12.94 -6.90
C LYS A 54 -12.69 -13.52 -5.68
N SER A 55 -12.29 -13.19 -4.47
CA SER A 55 -12.82 -13.76 -3.22
C SER A 55 -14.30 -13.46 -2.95
N SER A 56 -14.92 -12.51 -3.68
CA SER A 56 -16.35 -12.26 -3.68
C SER A 56 -17.14 -13.15 -4.66
N GLU A 57 -16.47 -13.89 -5.52
CA GLU A 57 -17.08 -14.68 -6.59
C GLU A 57 -17.20 -16.16 -6.18
N PHE A 58 -18.41 -16.72 -6.24
CA PHE A 58 -18.68 -18.11 -5.82
C PHE A 58 -17.89 -19.15 -6.62
N TRP A 59 -17.69 -18.90 -7.92
CA TRP A 59 -16.99 -19.85 -8.81
C TRP A 59 -15.50 -19.99 -8.44
N ALA A 60 -14.86 -18.95 -7.91
CA ALA A 60 -13.47 -19.04 -7.46
C ALA A 60 -13.35 -20.04 -6.31
N TRP A 61 -14.23 -19.93 -5.32
CA TRP A 61 -14.29 -20.87 -4.19
C TRP A 61 -14.67 -22.29 -4.59
N GLN A 62 -15.60 -22.43 -5.54
CA GLN A 62 -15.96 -23.72 -6.08
C GLN A 62 -14.76 -24.44 -6.70
N HIS A 63 -13.96 -23.74 -7.52
CA HIS A 63 -12.79 -24.34 -8.16
C HIS A 63 -11.68 -24.64 -7.17
N VAL A 64 -11.48 -23.81 -6.13
CA VAL A 64 -10.58 -24.16 -5.02
C VAL A 64 -11.07 -25.40 -4.30
N ALA A 65 -12.38 -25.51 -4.02
CA ALA A 65 -12.97 -26.73 -3.43
C ALA A 65 -12.71 -27.98 -4.28
N ASP A 66 -12.79 -27.85 -5.61
CA ASP A 66 -12.59 -28.98 -6.54
C ASP A 66 -11.15 -29.53 -6.53
N CYS A 67 -10.16 -28.76 -6.04
CA CYS A 67 -8.79 -29.22 -5.84
C CYS A 67 -8.64 -30.13 -4.61
N PHE A 68 -9.62 -30.18 -3.71
CA PHE A 68 -9.61 -31.07 -2.55
C PHE A 68 -10.51 -32.30 -2.79
N GLY A 69 -10.07 -33.46 -2.32
CA GLY A 69 -10.85 -34.68 -2.38
C GLY A 69 -12.16 -34.63 -1.57
N SER A 70 -13.12 -35.47 -1.91
CA SER A 70 -14.37 -35.60 -1.14
C SER A 70 -14.10 -36.04 0.30
N GLY A 71 -14.88 -35.50 1.24
CA GLY A 71 -14.70 -35.68 2.69
C GLY A 71 -13.58 -34.82 3.30
N ASN A 72 -12.91 -33.96 2.52
CA ASN A 72 -11.89 -33.06 3.02
C ASN A 72 -12.54 -31.81 3.65
N GLU A 73 -12.14 -31.45 4.86
CA GLU A 73 -12.66 -30.29 5.58
C GLU A 73 -12.45 -28.97 4.80
N LYS A 74 -11.30 -28.82 4.09
CA LYS A 74 -11.02 -27.65 3.25
C LYS A 74 -12.01 -27.54 2.08
N ARG A 75 -12.42 -28.69 1.49
CA ARG A 75 -13.45 -28.71 0.44
C ARG A 75 -14.79 -28.22 0.97
N LEU A 76 -15.24 -28.75 2.09
CA LEU A 76 -16.48 -28.31 2.76
C LEU A 76 -16.44 -26.81 3.08
N ALA A 77 -15.32 -26.34 3.63
CA ALA A 77 -15.11 -24.92 3.96
C ALA A 77 -15.26 -24.02 2.72
N CYS A 78 -14.60 -24.36 1.62
CA CYS A 78 -14.68 -23.60 0.36
C CYS A 78 -16.10 -23.59 -0.23
N LEU A 79 -16.84 -24.70 -0.18
CA LEU A 79 -18.22 -24.76 -0.64
C LEU A 79 -19.15 -23.92 0.26
N CYS A 80 -18.94 -23.94 1.58
CA CYS A 80 -19.65 -23.04 2.51
C CYS A 80 -19.36 -21.57 2.21
N ARG A 81 -18.14 -21.23 1.86
CA ARG A 81 -17.77 -19.86 1.46
C ARG A 81 -18.42 -19.47 0.13
N ALA A 82 -18.46 -20.39 -0.84
CA ALA A 82 -19.08 -20.18 -2.15
C ALA A 82 -20.58 -19.83 -2.05
N VAL A 83 -21.35 -20.57 -1.24
CA VAL A 83 -22.80 -20.29 -1.07
C VAL A 83 -23.10 -18.98 -0.34
N ARG A 84 -22.13 -18.38 0.31
CA ARG A 84 -22.23 -17.06 0.98
C ARG A 84 -21.84 -15.90 0.06
N CYS A 85 -21.30 -16.15 -1.12
CA CYS A 85 -21.03 -15.10 -2.10
C CYS A 85 -22.36 -14.51 -2.62
N HIS A 86 -22.36 -13.19 -2.83
CA HIS A 86 -23.50 -12.55 -3.44
C HIS A 86 -23.64 -12.95 -4.91
N VAL A 87 -24.79 -13.41 -5.32
CA VAL A 87 -25.10 -13.78 -6.71
C VAL A 87 -26.31 -13.00 -7.21
N LYS A 88 -26.34 -12.70 -8.50
CA LYS A 88 -27.51 -12.05 -9.12
C LYS A 88 -28.74 -12.96 -9.12
N GLU A 89 -28.52 -14.24 -9.34
CA GLU A 89 -29.58 -15.25 -9.41
C GLU A 89 -29.12 -16.53 -8.71
N GLU A 90 -29.96 -17.08 -7.83
CA GLU A 90 -29.70 -18.30 -7.07
C GLU A 90 -29.43 -19.53 -7.94
N VAL A 91 -29.86 -19.52 -9.19
CA VAL A 91 -29.63 -20.62 -10.14
C VAL A 91 -28.15 -20.87 -10.40
N PHE A 92 -27.28 -19.88 -10.25
CA PHE A 92 -25.84 -20.03 -10.40
C PHE A 92 -25.23 -20.91 -9.29
N LEU A 93 -25.88 -21.00 -8.12
CA LEU A 93 -25.41 -21.80 -6.98
C LEU A 93 -25.91 -23.26 -7.00
N ILE A 94 -26.69 -23.70 -7.99
CA ILE A 94 -27.28 -25.05 -8.01
C ILE A 94 -26.20 -26.12 -7.84
N ASN A 95 -25.16 -26.11 -8.64
CA ASN A 95 -24.09 -27.12 -8.57
C ASN A 95 -23.30 -27.02 -7.27
N VAL A 96 -23.02 -25.80 -6.79
CA VAL A 96 -22.34 -25.57 -5.51
C VAL A 96 -23.15 -26.17 -4.36
N ARG A 97 -24.48 -25.93 -4.33
CA ARG A 97 -25.35 -26.43 -3.28
C ARG A 97 -25.48 -27.97 -3.30
N ILE A 98 -25.47 -28.60 -4.49
CA ILE A 98 -25.44 -30.07 -4.59
C ILE A 98 -24.11 -30.61 -4.03
N SER A 99 -22.99 -30.07 -4.45
CA SER A 99 -21.66 -30.48 -3.94
C SER A 99 -21.53 -30.22 -2.43
N LEU A 100 -22.04 -29.09 -1.94
CA LEU A 100 -22.08 -28.80 -0.50
C LEU A 100 -22.91 -29.83 0.28
N ALA A 101 -24.08 -30.22 -0.24
CA ALA A 101 -24.93 -31.22 0.42
C ALA A 101 -24.25 -32.58 0.51
N GLU A 102 -23.47 -32.98 -0.51
CA GLU A 102 -22.66 -34.21 -0.47
C GLU A 102 -21.61 -34.20 0.63
N GLU A 103 -20.86 -33.07 0.74
CA GLU A 103 -19.86 -32.92 1.80
C GLU A 103 -20.48 -32.81 3.21
N LEU A 104 -21.63 -32.12 3.33
CA LEU A 104 -22.38 -32.07 4.59
C LEU A 104 -22.89 -33.47 5.01
N LEU A 105 -23.34 -34.29 4.07
CA LEU A 105 -23.72 -35.69 4.35
C LEU A 105 -22.52 -36.52 4.84
N ALA A 106 -21.36 -36.36 4.17
CA ALA A 106 -20.14 -37.02 4.60
C ALA A 106 -19.72 -36.59 6.02
N ALA A 107 -20.01 -35.32 6.38
CA ALA A 107 -19.77 -34.77 7.72
C ALA A 107 -20.91 -35.06 8.73
N GLY A 108 -21.93 -35.87 8.37
CA GLY A 108 -23.04 -36.21 9.24
C GLY A 108 -24.11 -35.13 9.44
N GLN A 109 -24.06 -34.03 8.68
CA GLN A 109 -24.94 -32.86 8.79
C GLN A 109 -26.19 -33.00 7.87
N LYS A 110 -27.00 -34.04 8.09
CA LYS A 110 -28.13 -34.40 7.22
C LYS A 110 -29.19 -33.28 7.09
N GLU A 111 -29.50 -32.60 8.19
CA GLU A 111 -30.53 -31.56 8.25
C GLU A 111 -30.14 -30.37 7.37
N VAL A 112 -28.86 -29.96 7.43
CA VAL A 112 -28.31 -28.85 6.62
C VAL A 112 -28.18 -29.26 5.16
N ALA A 113 -27.76 -30.49 4.88
CA ALA A 113 -27.70 -31.05 3.53
C ALA A 113 -29.09 -31.05 2.88
N LYS A 114 -30.12 -31.51 3.61
CA LYS A 114 -31.53 -31.47 3.15
C LYS A 114 -31.99 -30.06 2.80
N HIS A 115 -31.65 -29.06 3.62
CA HIS A 115 -32.00 -27.66 3.35
C HIS A 115 -31.45 -27.21 1.97
N HIS A 116 -30.17 -27.45 1.70
CA HIS A 116 -29.58 -27.07 0.43
C HIS A 116 -30.18 -27.80 -0.77
N LEU A 117 -30.44 -29.11 -0.67
CA LEU A 117 -31.07 -29.87 -1.73
C LEU A 117 -32.55 -29.45 -1.95
N ALA A 118 -33.27 -29.13 -0.91
CA ALA A 118 -34.62 -28.61 -1.02
C ALA A 118 -34.68 -27.27 -1.77
N LEU A 119 -33.71 -26.37 -1.51
CA LEU A 119 -33.58 -25.13 -2.27
C LEU A 119 -33.32 -25.40 -3.75
N VAL A 120 -32.42 -26.31 -4.07
CA VAL A 120 -32.11 -26.68 -5.47
C VAL A 120 -33.35 -27.28 -6.15
N LYS A 121 -34.05 -28.19 -5.46
CA LYS A 121 -35.28 -28.81 -5.97
C LYS A 121 -36.30 -27.74 -6.30
N ALA A 122 -36.62 -26.83 -5.36
CA ALA A 122 -37.56 -25.75 -5.55
C ALA A 122 -37.16 -24.81 -6.71
N LEU A 123 -35.88 -24.47 -6.87
CA LEU A 123 -35.36 -23.68 -7.99
C LEU A 123 -35.56 -24.38 -9.34
N ARG A 124 -35.32 -25.68 -9.43
CA ARG A 124 -35.54 -26.44 -10.67
C ARG A 124 -37.03 -26.54 -11.01
N GLU A 125 -37.90 -26.84 -10.04
CA GLU A 125 -39.34 -26.88 -10.21
C GLU A 125 -39.90 -25.54 -10.68
N LYS A 126 -39.49 -24.43 -10.04
CA LYS A 126 -39.87 -23.06 -10.42
C LYS A 126 -39.52 -22.73 -11.87
N ASN A 127 -38.39 -23.21 -12.37
CA ASN A 127 -37.92 -22.95 -13.73
C ASN A 127 -38.34 -24.00 -14.76
N GLY A 128 -39.13 -24.99 -14.36
CA GLY A 128 -39.54 -26.08 -15.22
C GLY A 128 -38.40 -27.02 -15.66
N TRP A 129 -37.33 -27.07 -14.89
CA TRP A 129 -36.16 -27.91 -15.21
C TRP A 129 -36.32 -29.29 -14.60
N PRO A 130 -35.88 -30.34 -15.31
CA PRO A 130 -35.98 -31.70 -14.80
C PRO A 130 -35.10 -31.92 -13.59
N ILE A 131 -35.63 -32.67 -12.61
CA ILE A 131 -34.83 -33.25 -11.50
C ILE A 131 -34.23 -34.53 -12.03
N LYS A 132 -32.91 -34.63 -12.07
CA LYS A 132 -32.18 -35.77 -12.59
C LYS A 132 -30.74 -35.79 -12.09
N ASP A 133 -30.00 -36.84 -12.46
CA ASP A 133 -28.60 -37.06 -12.12
C ASP A 133 -28.36 -37.03 -10.60
N ARG A 134 -27.27 -36.44 -10.14
CA ARG A 134 -26.86 -36.37 -8.73
C ARG A 134 -27.95 -35.84 -7.77
N LEU A 135 -28.76 -34.88 -8.19
CA LEU A 135 -29.83 -34.38 -7.35
C LEU A 135 -30.90 -35.44 -7.11
N GLU A 136 -31.32 -36.14 -8.16
CA GLU A 136 -32.31 -37.22 -8.07
C GLU A 136 -31.83 -38.36 -7.17
N GLU A 137 -30.57 -38.76 -7.33
CA GLU A 137 -29.95 -39.80 -6.49
C GLU A 137 -29.96 -39.41 -5.00
N LEU A 138 -29.65 -38.16 -4.67
CA LEU A 138 -29.59 -37.68 -3.27
C LEU A 138 -30.96 -37.54 -2.62
N ILE A 139 -31.96 -37.02 -3.31
CA ILE A 139 -33.31 -36.82 -2.74
C ILE A 139 -34.12 -38.09 -2.65
N ASN A 140 -33.80 -39.14 -3.39
CA ASN A 140 -34.45 -40.45 -3.35
C ASN A 140 -33.90 -41.35 -2.23
N GLN A 141 -32.87 -40.97 -1.50
CA GLN A 141 -32.36 -41.71 -0.34
C GLN A 141 -33.34 -41.56 0.86
N SER A 142 -33.42 -42.61 1.70
CA SER A 142 -34.36 -42.64 2.85
C SER A 142 -34.13 -41.47 3.81
N TRP A 143 -32.89 -41.08 4.08
CA TRP A 143 -32.51 -40.01 4.98
C TRP A 143 -33.19 -38.67 4.59
N PHE A 144 -33.39 -38.41 3.28
CA PHE A 144 -34.02 -37.17 2.82
C PHE A 144 -35.48 -37.04 3.25
N GLY A 145 -36.18 -38.16 3.34
CA GLY A 145 -37.54 -38.21 3.90
C GLY A 145 -37.58 -38.01 5.43
N GLU A 146 -36.60 -38.60 6.12
CA GLU A 146 -36.53 -38.69 7.59
C GLU A 146 -35.98 -37.43 8.28
N ALA A 147 -34.99 -36.75 7.71
CA ALA A 147 -34.36 -35.58 8.31
C ALA A 147 -35.30 -34.35 8.31
N GLU A 148 -35.17 -33.46 9.27
CA GLU A 148 -35.81 -32.14 9.24
C GLU A 148 -34.84 -31.13 8.64
N ALA A 149 -35.31 -30.28 7.71
CA ALA A 149 -34.45 -29.30 7.05
C ALA A 149 -34.09 -28.15 8.01
N ALA A 150 -32.78 -27.89 8.17
CA ALA A 150 -32.25 -26.76 8.96
C ALA A 150 -31.28 -25.92 8.14
N SER A 151 -31.33 -24.61 8.22
CA SER A 151 -30.46 -23.71 7.45
C SER A 151 -28.98 -23.89 7.79
N GLY A 152 -28.65 -24.23 9.04
CA GLY A 152 -27.28 -24.39 9.53
C GLY A 152 -26.43 -23.13 9.39
N GLU A 153 -27.01 -21.93 9.49
CA GLU A 153 -26.32 -20.68 9.16
C GLU A 153 -25.00 -20.49 9.91
N GLU A 154 -24.99 -20.76 11.22
CA GLU A 154 -23.75 -20.63 12.03
C GLU A 154 -22.70 -21.66 11.60
N LEU A 155 -23.11 -22.91 11.33
CA LEU A 155 -22.22 -23.94 10.81
C LEU A 155 -21.57 -23.50 9.48
N ILE A 156 -22.39 -23.03 8.53
CA ILE A 156 -21.93 -22.57 7.21
C ILE A 156 -20.99 -21.36 7.37
N LYS A 157 -21.29 -20.45 8.30
CA LYS A 157 -20.45 -19.27 8.58
C LYS A 157 -19.09 -19.64 9.18
N ASP A 158 -19.07 -20.61 10.10
CA ASP A 158 -17.83 -21.05 10.72
C ASP A 158 -16.91 -21.78 9.72
N TYR A 159 -17.45 -22.64 8.88
CA TYR A 159 -16.68 -23.24 7.79
C TYR A 159 -16.24 -22.20 6.75
N ALA A 160 -17.05 -21.23 6.40
CA ALA A 160 -16.67 -20.16 5.50
C ALA A 160 -15.48 -19.34 6.02
N ARG A 161 -15.38 -19.09 7.34
CA ARG A 161 -14.20 -18.44 7.95
C ARG A 161 -12.94 -19.31 7.82
N LYS A 162 -13.07 -20.64 7.95
CA LYS A 162 -11.94 -21.55 7.71
C LYS A 162 -11.46 -21.50 6.26
N ALA A 163 -12.38 -21.32 5.30
CA ALA A 163 -12.01 -21.17 3.91
C ALA A 163 -11.14 -19.92 3.67
N ASP A 164 -11.48 -18.79 4.29
CA ASP A 164 -10.70 -17.56 4.16
C ASP A 164 -9.24 -17.78 4.59
N GLN A 165 -8.98 -18.66 5.57
CA GLN A 165 -7.61 -19.00 6.00
C GLN A 165 -6.81 -19.73 4.91
N ILE A 166 -7.46 -20.53 4.04
CA ILE A 166 -6.78 -21.25 2.95
C ILE A 166 -6.08 -20.28 1.99
N LEU A 167 -6.68 -19.11 1.77
CA LEU A 167 -6.08 -18.07 0.92
C LEU A 167 -4.91 -17.34 1.59
N LEU A 168 -4.71 -17.52 2.89
CA LEU A 168 -3.72 -16.81 3.68
C LEU A 168 -2.54 -17.67 4.11
N GLU A 169 -2.63 -19.02 3.95
CA GLU A 169 -1.66 -19.99 4.51
C GLU A 169 -0.20 -19.70 4.11
N ASP A 170 0.03 -19.27 2.89
CA ASP A 170 1.35 -19.02 2.31
C ASP A 170 1.74 -17.53 2.24
N LEU A 171 0.91 -16.63 2.74
CA LEU A 171 1.21 -15.21 2.72
C LEU A 171 2.01 -14.77 3.94
N PRO A 172 3.10 -14.03 3.72
CA PRO A 172 3.85 -13.44 4.80
C PRO A 172 3.02 -12.35 5.50
N ARG A 173 3.32 -12.18 6.79
CA ARG A 173 2.75 -11.12 7.63
C ARG A 173 3.77 -10.03 7.80
N TYR A 174 3.34 -8.79 7.62
CA TYR A 174 4.19 -7.62 7.72
C TYR A 174 3.66 -6.64 8.74
N GLU A 175 4.56 -6.08 9.54
CA GLU A 175 4.26 -4.91 10.35
C GLU A 175 4.05 -3.70 9.43
N ALA A 176 3.00 -2.94 9.72
CA ALA A 176 2.55 -1.86 8.87
C ALA A 176 1.97 -0.70 9.68
N VAL A 177 1.79 0.44 9.04
CA VAL A 177 1.08 1.60 9.58
C VAL A 177 0.18 2.22 8.51
N ILE A 178 -0.90 2.88 8.93
CA ILE A 178 -1.71 3.70 8.02
C ILE A 178 -0.87 4.89 7.55
N GLY A 179 -0.57 4.94 6.27
CA GLY A 179 0.33 5.94 5.67
C GLY A 179 -0.34 7.20 5.15
N SER A 180 -1.67 7.19 4.91
CA SER A 180 -2.38 8.39 4.43
C SER A 180 -3.82 8.45 4.92
N PRO A 181 -4.42 9.66 4.96
CA PRO A 181 -5.87 9.80 5.08
C PRO A 181 -6.61 9.04 3.97
N PRO A 182 -7.90 8.73 4.16
CA PRO A 182 -8.73 8.13 3.12
C PRO A 182 -8.83 9.01 1.87
N PHE A 183 -8.67 8.40 0.69
CA PHE A 183 -8.86 9.05 -0.61
C PHE A 183 -9.60 8.15 -1.60
N GLN A 184 -10.16 8.74 -2.64
CA GLN A 184 -10.98 8.01 -3.61
C GLN A 184 -10.21 7.76 -4.91
N ILE A 185 -10.38 6.55 -5.46
CA ILE A 185 -9.79 6.16 -6.74
C ILE A 185 -10.85 5.58 -7.68
N GLY A 186 -10.74 5.95 -8.95
CA GLY A 186 -11.50 5.41 -10.05
C GLY A 186 -12.94 5.91 -10.16
N LYS A 187 -13.63 5.50 -11.23
CA LYS A 187 -15.01 5.95 -11.55
C LYS A 187 -16.07 5.51 -10.53
N LYS A 188 -15.77 4.48 -9.73
CA LYS A 188 -16.68 3.95 -8.70
C LYS A 188 -16.44 4.56 -7.32
N ASN A 189 -15.53 5.54 -7.21
CA ASN A 189 -15.19 6.24 -5.95
C ASN A 189 -14.88 5.28 -4.79
N HIS A 190 -14.12 4.20 -5.07
CA HIS A 190 -13.65 3.34 -3.99
C HIS A 190 -12.68 4.10 -3.10
N THR A 191 -12.90 4.00 -1.79
CA THR A 191 -12.06 4.64 -0.78
C THR A 191 -10.88 3.76 -0.41
N PHE A 192 -9.69 4.33 -0.39
CA PHE A 192 -8.43 3.68 -0.04
C PHE A 192 -7.65 4.53 0.97
N SER A 193 -6.78 3.88 1.74
CA SER A 193 -5.66 4.52 2.43
C SER A 193 -4.36 3.87 1.96
N ALA A 194 -3.29 4.64 1.91
CA ALA A 194 -1.95 4.07 1.78
C ALA A 194 -1.61 3.33 3.07
N VAL A 195 -0.90 2.22 2.92
CA VAL A 195 -0.35 1.44 4.03
C VAL A 195 1.13 1.27 3.77
N ASP A 196 1.95 1.76 4.69
CA ASP A 196 3.40 1.61 4.64
C ASP A 196 3.78 0.39 5.49
N TYR A 197 4.68 -0.46 5.00
CA TYR A 197 5.05 -1.72 5.66
C TYR A 197 6.51 -2.09 5.41
N LEU A 198 7.08 -2.91 6.31
CA LEU A 198 8.40 -3.51 6.13
C LEU A 198 8.23 -4.90 5.52
N ASN A 199 8.86 -5.14 4.35
CA ASN A 199 8.87 -6.47 3.74
C ASN A 199 9.86 -7.42 4.46
N GLU A 200 9.98 -8.66 4.00
CA GLU A 200 10.88 -9.67 4.54
C GLU A 200 12.37 -9.28 4.56
N ASN A 201 12.76 -8.35 3.69
CA ASN A 201 14.12 -7.81 3.60
C ASN A 201 14.31 -6.55 4.47
N ASN A 202 13.34 -6.19 5.33
CA ASN A 202 13.28 -4.91 6.05
C ASN A 202 13.31 -3.68 5.15
N GLU A 203 12.86 -3.81 3.89
CA GLU A 203 12.69 -2.67 3.01
C GLU A 203 11.31 -2.06 3.21
N LEU A 204 11.29 -0.76 3.34
CA LEU A 204 10.04 -0.01 3.46
C LEU A 204 9.34 0.05 2.11
N LYS A 205 8.09 -0.39 2.09
CA LYS A 205 7.20 -0.42 0.92
C LYS A 205 5.89 0.28 1.25
N SER A 206 5.17 0.70 0.21
CA SER A 206 3.83 1.28 0.34
C SER A 206 2.87 0.60 -0.63
N THR A 207 1.66 0.31 -0.15
CA THR A 207 0.56 -0.25 -0.94
C THR A 207 -0.76 0.41 -0.56
N LEU A 208 -1.86 -0.03 -1.18
CA LEU A 208 -3.19 0.54 -0.94
C LEU A 208 -4.12 -0.49 -0.28
N ALA A 209 -4.79 -0.07 0.78
CA ALA A 209 -5.82 -0.87 1.41
C ALA A 209 -7.22 -0.28 1.14
N ASN A 210 -8.15 -1.13 0.72
CA ASN A 210 -9.50 -0.75 0.32
C ASN A 210 -10.44 -0.78 1.53
N HIS A 211 -11.05 0.35 1.87
CA HIS A 211 -12.01 0.50 2.97
C HIS A 211 -13.28 -0.33 2.80
N HIS A 212 -13.68 -0.67 1.58
CA HIS A 212 -14.83 -1.56 1.35
C HIS A 212 -14.51 -3.03 1.61
N LYS A 213 -13.23 -3.40 1.55
CA LYS A 213 -12.77 -4.77 1.79
C LYS A 213 -12.42 -5.02 3.25
N PHE A 214 -11.91 -4.00 3.95
CA PHE A 214 -11.38 -4.11 5.32
C PHE A 214 -12.04 -3.08 6.23
N ASP A 215 -13.04 -3.49 7.00
CA ASP A 215 -13.77 -2.61 7.92
C ASP A 215 -12.85 -2.01 8.99
N LEU A 216 -11.87 -2.77 9.46
CA LEU A 216 -10.89 -2.33 10.46
C LEU A 216 -10.21 -0.99 10.06
N ILE A 217 -9.89 -0.80 8.79
CA ILE A 217 -9.18 0.39 8.33
C ILE A 217 -10.00 1.67 8.48
N ARG A 218 -11.34 1.55 8.52
CA ARG A 218 -12.23 2.72 8.67
C ARG A 218 -12.10 3.38 10.04
N ASP A 219 -11.75 2.59 11.06
CA ASP A 219 -11.66 3.04 12.44
C ASP A 219 -10.24 3.47 12.81
N LEU A 220 -9.26 3.28 11.92
CA LEU A 220 -7.87 3.63 12.13
C LEU A 220 -7.54 5.03 11.61
N SER A 221 -6.65 5.70 12.33
CA SER A 221 -6.08 7.01 11.98
C SER A 221 -4.73 6.85 11.29
N VAL A 222 -4.28 7.90 10.60
CA VAL A 222 -2.92 7.95 10.02
C VAL A 222 -1.88 7.73 11.11
N GLY A 223 -0.94 6.84 10.84
CA GLY A 223 0.11 6.41 11.75
C GLY A 223 -0.24 5.20 12.61
N ASP A 224 -1.53 4.85 12.76
CA ASP A 224 -1.90 3.72 13.61
C ASP A 224 -1.28 2.41 13.12
N PRO A 225 -0.75 1.57 14.04
CA PRO A 225 -0.09 0.32 13.71
C PRO A 225 -1.10 -0.76 13.32
N LEU A 226 -0.73 -1.57 12.34
CA LEU A 226 -1.49 -2.73 11.88
C LEU A 226 -0.54 -3.84 11.41
N GLU A 227 -1.06 -5.04 11.28
CA GLU A 227 -0.40 -6.15 10.60
C GLU A 227 -1.14 -6.40 9.29
N ILE A 228 -0.42 -6.58 8.20
CA ILE A 228 -1.01 -6.90 6.90
C ILE A 228 -0.43 -8.18 6.31
N MET A 229 -1.24 -8.85 5.50
CA MET A 229 -0.78 -9.87 4.57
C MET A 229 -0.88 -9.33 3.16
N VAL A 230 0.19 -9.46 2.41
CA VAL A 230 0.32 -8.91 1.05
C VAL A 230 0.59 -10.03 0.06
N ASP A 231 -0.18 -10.05 -1.02
CA ASP A 231 0.13 -10.84 -2.21
C ASP A 231 0.90 -9.94 -3.19
N ASP A 232 2.16 -10.25 -3.41
CA ASP A 232 3.07 -9.56 -4.33
C ASP A 232 3.36 -10.38 -5.61
N SER A 233 2.64 -11.48 -5.83
CA SER A 233 2.76 -12.31 -7.04
C SER A 233 2.34 -11.59 -8.32
N GLY A 234 1.63 -10.46 -8.22
CA GLY A 234 1.15 -9.65 -9.33
C GLY A 234 2.04 -8.43 -9.64
N GLU A 235 1.63 -7.63 -10.64
CA GLU A 235 2.33 -6.39 -11.00
C GLU A 235 2.39 -5.35 -9.86
N LYS A 236 1.46 -5.43 -8.91
CA LYS A 236 1.36 -4.52 -7.75
C LYS A 236 1.02 -5.31 -6.51
N PRO A 237 1.69 -5.03 -5.38
CA PRO A 237 1.36 -5.63 -4.11
C PRO A 237 -0.12 -5.36 -3.75
N MET A 238 -0.84 -6.39 -3.34
CA MET A 238 -2.25 -6.31 -2.96
C MET A 238 -2.43 -6.74 -1.51
N VAL A 239 -3.04 -5.88 -0.69
CA VAL A 239 -3.42 -6.24 0.67
C VAL A 239 -4.54 -7.28 0.64
N ILE A 240 -4.30 -8.43 1.26
CA ILE A 240 -5.25 -9.56 1.32
C ILE A 240 -5.95 -9.62 2.67
N ALA A 241 -5.23 -9.36 3.76
CA ALA A 241 -5.78 -9.29 5.11
C ALA A 241 -5.18 -8.15 5.90
N VAL A 242 -5.92 -7.67 6.88
CA VAL A 242 -5.51 -6.62 7.83
C VAL A 242 -5.92 -7.06 9.22
N ASN A 243 -4.99 -7.02 10.17
CA ASN A 243 -5.20 -7.29 11.57
C ASN A 243 -4.77 -6.09 12.41
N GLN A 244 -5.38 -5.94 13.57
CA GLN A 244 -4.93 -4.95 14.54
C GLN A 244 -3.60 -5.39 15.16
N ARG A 245 -2.68 -4.44 15.35
CA ARG A 245 -1.41 -4.63 16.06
C ARG A 245 -1.30 -3.57 17.17
N GLU A 246 -0.70 -3.92 18.27
CA GLU A 246 -0.28 -2.95 19.29
C GLU A 246 1.03 -2.28 18.85
N GLY A 247 1.20 -1.02 19.17
CA GLY A 247 2.38 -0.23 18.83
C GLY A 247 2.13 1.28 18.91
N GLU A 248 3.18 2.05 18.72
CA GLU A 248 3.11 3.50 18.65
C GLU A 248 2.83 3.96 17.19
N LYS A 249 2.37 5.19 17.05
CA LYS A 249 2.17 5.76 15.71
C LYS A 249 3.48 5.82 14.93
N PHE A 250 3.43 5.36 13.70
CA PHE A 250 4.58 5.35 12.77
C PHE A 250 5.82 4.59 13.30
N ASP A 251 5.64 3.60 14.19
CA ASP A 251 6.74 2.89 14.87
C ASP A 251 7.71 2.17 13.92
N ILE A 252 7.23 1.66 12.79
CA ILE A 252 8.06 0.99 11.77
C ILE A 252 8.83 1.97 10.87
N LEU A 253 8.46 3.26 10.87
CA LEU A 253 9.09 4.23 9.97
C LEU A 253 10.39 4.77 10.58
N PRO A 254 11.47 4.89 9.78
CA PRO A 254 12.71 5.50 10.24
C PRO A 254 12.48 6.96 10.62
N LEU A 255 13.09 7.36 11.72
CA LEU A 255 13.18 8.75 12.15
C LEU A 255 14.46 9.35 11.61
N MET A 256 14.35 10.47 10.90
CA MET A 256 15.49 11.16 10.30
C MET A 256 15.43 12.66 10.62
N VAL A 257 16.61 13.29 10.73
CA VAL A 257 16.71 14.74 10.76
C VAL A 257 16.62 15.28 9.35
N GLY A 258 15.86 16.33 9.17
CA GLY A 258 15.73 17.00 7.88
C GLY A 258 15.59 18.51 8.03
N MET A 259 15.92 19.23 6.96
CA MET A 259 15.69 20.66 6.85
C MET A 259 14.70 20.96 5.73
N VAL A 260 13.72 21.80 6.01
CA VAL A 260 12.78 22.30 5.00
C VAL A 260 13.56 23.17 4.00
N SER A 261 13.79 22.64 2.81
CA SER A 261 14.63 23.26 1.78
C SER A 261 13.86 24.06 0.75
N HIS A 262 12.54 23.87 0.69
CA HIS A 262 11.63 24.62 -0.17
C HIS A 262 10.18 24.43 0.27
N VAL A 263 9.39 25.52 0.25
CA VAL A 263 7.95 25.52 0.52
C VAL A 263 7.22 25.99 -0.74
N ASN A 264 6.26 25.22 -1.23
CA ASN A 264 5.42 25.54 -2.37
C ASN A 264 3.95 25.49 -1.96
N LEU A 265 3.39 26.64 -1.59
CA LEU A 265 2.00 26.77 -1.14
C LEU A 265 1.00 26.50 -2.28
N ASP A 266 1.32 26.91 -3.51
CA ASP A 266 0.45 26.69 -4.68
C ASP A 266 0.23 25.20 -4.96
N LYS A 267 1.26 24.38 -4.73
CA LYS A 267 1.21 22.92 -4.89
C LYS A 267 0.91 22.19 -3.59
N SER A 268 0.72 22.92 -2.48
CA SER A 268 0.46 22.36 -1.15
C SER A 268 1.48 21.31 -0.74
N LEU A 269 2.77 21.59 -0.90
CA LEU A 269 3.86 20.70 -0.54
C LEU A 269 5.11 21.46 -0.08
N SER A 270 5.91 20.77 0.74
CA SER A 270 7.27 21.18 1.11
C SER A 270 8.28 20.10 0.71
N MET A 271 9.49 20.54 0.41
CA MET A 271 10.64 19.66 0.18
C MET A 271 11.52 19.67 1.41
N VAL A 272 11.84 18.48 1.92
CA VAL A 272 12.73 18.30 3.07
C VAL A 272 14.03 17.67 2.57
N LYS A 273 15.16 18.30 2.85
CA LYS A 273 16.50 17.74 2.63
C LYS A 273 16.84 16.91 3.87
N LEU A 274 17.10 15.63 3.71
CA LEU A 274 17.44 14.72 4.81
C LEU A 274 18.94 14.69 5.08
N GLU A 275 19.32 14.29 6.29
CA GLU A 275 20.71 14.18 6.76
C GLU A 275 21.59 13.24 5.94
N ASP A 276 20.98 12.27 5.26
CA ASP A 276 21.65 11.35 4.33
C ASP A 276 21.79 11.88 2.90
N GLY A 277 21.35 13.12 2.65
CA GLY A 277 21.39 13.77 1.35
C GLY A 277 20.21 13.51 0.45
N ASN A 278 19.30 12.63 0.81
CA ASN A 278 18.08 12.39 0.07
C ASN A 278 17.09 13.58 0.19
N LYS A 279 16.07 13.57 -0.67
CA LYS A 279 14.98 14.53 -0.63
C LYS A 279 13.68 13.82 -0.36
N ALA A 280 12.92 14.28 0.63
CA ALA A 280 11.58 13.81 0.91
C ALA A 280 10.55 14.88 0.58
N ILE A 281 9.37 14.47 0.13
CA ILE A 281 8.22 15.34 -0.12
C ILE A 281 7.29 15.28 1.08
N MET A 282 6.84 16.44 1.56
CA MET A 282 5.83 16.57 2.60
C MET A 282 4.60 17.23 1.99
N PHE A 283 3.50 16.48 1.85
CA PHE A 283 2.24 17.01 1.34
C PHE A 283 1.44 17.63 2.48
N HIS A 284 1.03 18.89 2.35
CA HIS A 284 0.34 19.62 3.42
C HIS A 284 -1.04 19.07 3.77
N ASN A 285 -1.70 18.40 2.81
CA ASN A 285 -2.98 17.73 3.04
C ASN A 285 -2.85 16.33 3.70
N GLU A 286 -1.63 15.77 3.74
CA GLU A 286 -1.37 14.47 4.38
C GLU A 286 -0.75 14.61 5.77
N VAL A 287 0.00 15.70 6.01
CA VAL A 287 0.77 15.93 7.25
C VAL A 287 0.26 17.21 7.94
N PRO A 288 -0.42 17.10 9.09
CA PRO A 288 -0.96 18.24 9.81
C PRO A 288 0.11 19.30 10.13
N ASP A 289 -0.27 20.58 10.12
CA ASP A 289 0.56 21.75 10.43
C ASP A 289 1.79 21.97 9.52
N SER A 290 1.99 21.16 8.50
CA SER A 290 3.14 21.27 7.58
C SER A 290 3.07 22.50 6.67
N ASP A 291 1.89 23.09 6.47
CA ASP A 291 1.66 24.33 5.75
C ASP A 291 2.19 25.58 6.50
N LYS A 292 2.46 25.44 7.81
CA LYS A 292 3.03 26.50 8.67
C LYS A 292 4.56 26.52 8.66
N LEU A 293 5.19 25.52 8.05
CA LEU A 293 6.64 25.44 7.99
C LEU A 293 7.21 26.49 7.05
N ILE A 294 8.37 27.00 7.41
CA ILE A 294 9.16 27.90 6.57
C ILE A 294 10.48 27.26 6.17
N GLU A 295 11.09 27.74 5.10
CA GLU A 295 12.39 27.29 4.66
C GLU A 295 13.44 27.47 5.77
N SER A 296 14.42 26.56 5.85
CA SER A 296 15.43 26.39 6.90
C SER A 296 14.93 25.88 8.27
N THR A 297 13.65 25.55 8.42
CA THR A 297 13.14 24.87 9.63
C THR A 297 13.70 23.46 9.69
N PHE A 298 14.24 23.06 10.86
CA PHE A 298 14.69 21.70 11.12
C PHE A 298 13.57 20.87 11.75
N VAL A 299 13.49 19.61 11.30
CA VAL A 299 12.45 18.69 11.71
C VAL A 299 13.02 17.29 11.93
N HIS A 300 12.55 16.62 12.98
CA HIS A 300 12.59 15.16 13.04
C HIS A 300 11.40 14.63 12.28
N CYS A 301 11.61 13.81 11.26
CA CYS A 301 10.52 13.33 10.43
C CYS A 301 10.54 11.82 10.26
N LYS A 302 9.35 11.24 10.28
CA LYS A 302 9.09 9.84 9.93
C LYS A 302 8.96 9.72 8.41
N ILE A 303 9.77 8.86 7.81
CA ILE A 303 9.93 8.77 6.35
C ILE A 303 9.36 7.45 5.84
N ALA A 304 8.54 7.53 4.78
CA ALA A 304 8.05 6.38 4.02
C ALA A 304 8.58 6.39 2.59
N GLN A 305 8.65 5.18 1.99
CA GLN A 305 8.99 4.99 0.58
C GLN A 305 7.71 4.83 -0.23
N ASP A 306 7.43 5.74 -1.15
CA ASP A 306 6.32 5.62 -2.11
C ASP A 306 6.89 5.54 -3.53
N ARG A 307 6.99 4.34 -4.05
CA ARG A 307 7.69 4.01 -5.31
C ARG A 307 9.16 4.46 -5.24
N ASP A 308 9.53 5.42 -6.07
CA ASP A 308 10.87 6.01 -6.19
C ASP A 308 11.05 7.31 -5.39
N ARG A 309 10.08 7.67 -4.53
CA ARG A 309 10.10 8.93 -3.78
C ARG A 309 9.99 8.69 -2.28
N LEU A 310 10.75 9.45 -1.52
CA LEU A 310 10.59 9.52 -0.08
C LEU A 310 9.48 10.53 0.27
N LYS A 311 8.61 10.14 1.20
CA LYS A 311 7.54 10.99 1.74
C LYS A 311 7.69 11.14 3.24
N VAL A 312 7.49 12.35 3.73
CA VAL A 312 7.33 12.61 5.16
C VAL A 312 5.90 12.24 5.55
N ARG A 313 5.76 11.42 6.59
CA ARG A 313 4.47 11.01 7.15
C ARG A 313 4.08 11.76 8.42
N SER A 314 5.08 12.14 9.21
CA SER A 314 4.92 13.02 10.36
C SER A 314 6.20 13.78 10.60
N PHE A 315 6.12 14.90 11.34
CA PHE A 315 7.28 15.65 11.78
C PHE A 315 7.08 16.23 13.17
N GLU A 316 8.20 16.54 13.80
CA GLU A 316 8.29 17.35 15.02
C GLU A 316 9.37 18.40 14.80
N LEU A 317 9.12 19.63 15.27
CA LEU A 317 10.13 20.69 15.21
C LEU A 317 11.30 20.32 16.10
N THR A 318 12.52 20.56 15.63
CA THR A 318 13.73 20.31 16.41
C THR A 318 14.70 21.47 16.30
N SER A 319 15.47 21.70 17.37
CA SER A 319 16.67 22.55 17.35
C SER A 319 17.94 21.75 17.05
N ASP A 320 17.82 20.42 17.01
CA ASP A 320 18.92 19.56 16.59
C ASP A 320 19.12 19.68 15.08
N VAL A 321 20.24 20.27 14.71
CA VAL A 321 20.58 20.48 13.29
C VAL A 321 21.28 19.27 12.68
N GLY A 322 21.62 18.26 13.48
CA GLY A 322 22.38 17.08 13.06
C GLY A 322 23.73 17.44 12.44
N ASP A 323 24.57 16.43 12.28
CA ASP A 323 25.79 16.53 11.46
C ASP A 323 25.43 16.10 10.02
N SER A 324 25.48 17.04 9.07
CA SER A 324 25.18 16.73 7.68
C SER A 324 26.09 17.50 6.71
N ASP A 325 26.58 16.82 5.70
CA ASP A 325 27.30 17.43 4.58
C ASP A 325 26.37 18.17 3.60
N TYR A 326 25.05 18.17 3.85
CA TYR A 326 24.04 18.63 2.90
C TYR A 326 23.39 19.97 3.28
N TRP A 327 23.67 20.50 4.47
CA TRP A 327 23.30 21.86 4.88
C TRP A 327 24.39 22.47 5.77
N LYS A 328 24.46 23.77 5.76
CA LYS A 328 25.39 24.54 6.62
C LYS A 328 24.93 25.96 6.83
N SER A 329 25.34 26.54 7.96
CA SER A 329 25.32 27.99 8.13
C SER A 329 26.39 28.63 7.26
N PHE A 330 26.15 29.85 6.81
CA PHE A 330 27.14 30.65 6.09
C PHE A 330 27.11 32.11 6.57
N THR A 331 28.24 32.78 6.41
CA THR A 331 28.39 34.20 6.65
C THR A 331 29.37 34.76 5.61
N GLY A 332 29.21 36.01 5.21
CA GLY A 332 30.13 36.68 4.32
C GLY A 332 29.50 37.86 3.61
N ASN A 333 30.31 38.56 2.79
CA ASN A 333 29.84 39.70 2.04
C ASN A 333 29.15 39.28 0.75
N PHE A 334 27.96 39.82 0.53
CA PHE A 334 27.17 39.55 -0.67
C PHE A 334 27.78 40.28 -1.87
N ARG A 335 27.83 39.57 -3.00
CA ARG A 335 28.20 40.08 -4.32
C ARG A 335 27.03 39.93 -5.28
N ALA A 336 26.45 41.04 -5.70
CA ALA A 336 25.35 41.04 -6.65
C ALA A 336 25.81 40.56 -8.04
N LYS A 337 24.92 39.83 -8.77
CA LYS A 337 25.12 39.55 -10.18
C LYS A 337 24.71 40.74 -11.05
N ASP A 338 25.43 40.97 -12.15
CA ASP A 338 25.23 42.10 -13.08
C ASP A 338 23.82 42.17 -13.73
N GLN A 339 22.97 41.14 -13.58
CA GLN A 339 21.63 41.04 -14.16
C GLN A 339 20.51 40.77 -13.15
N GLY A 340 20.66 41.14 -11.87
CA GLY A 340 19.53 41.34 -10.94
C GLY A 340 18.84 40.07 -10.40
N ASN A 341 19.28 38.86 -10.71
CA ASN A 341 18.66 37.63 -10.24
C ASN A 341 19.44 36.93 -9.10
N GLY A 342 19.75 37.66 -8.03
CA GLY A 342 20.46 37.13 -6.88
C GLY A 342 21.96 37.45 -6.92
N GLY A 343 22.76 36.73 -6.16
CA GLY A 343 24.19 36.97 -6.02
C GLY A 343 24.93 35.80 -5.40
N HIS A 344 26.08 36.06 -4.83
CA HIS A 344 26.93 35.08 -4.21
C HIS A 344 27.55 35.60 -2.90
N VAL A 345 27.76 34.69 -1.97
CA VAL A 345 28.74 34.81 -0.89
C VAL A 345 29.78 33.73 -1.14
N ASP A 346 30.99 34.10 -1.50
CA ASP A 346 32.02 33.17 -2.01
C ASP A 346 31.51 32.29 -3.15
N SER A 347 31.49 30.95 -2.96
CA SER A 347 30.97 29.99 -3.92
C SER A 347 29.50 29.63 -3.72
N LEU A 348 28.81 30.24 -2.73
CA LEU A 348 27.42 29.96 -2.38
C LEU A 348 26.50 30.93 -3.12
N PHE A 349 25.50 30.36 -3.81
CA PHE A 349 24.49 31.15 -4.53
C PHE A 349 23.35 31.59 -3.62
N ILE A 350 23.01 32.89 -3.66
CA ILE A 350 21.82 33.49 -3.02
C ILE A 350 20.78 33.79 -4.09
N PRO A 351 19.61 33.11 -4.10
CA PRO A 351 18.53 33.35 -5.06
C PRO A 351 17.96 34.78 -4.96
N GLY A 352 17.44 35.29 -6.09
CA GLY A 352 16.94 36.67 -6.19
C GLY A 352 15.86 37.04 -5.18
N HIS A 353 14.96 36.11 -4.83
CA HIS A 353 13.91 36.34 -3.84
C HIS A 353 14.47 36.53 -2.40
N LEU A 354 15.61 35.94 -2.07
CA LEU A 354 16.32 36.17 -0.81
C LEU A 354 17.24 37.37 -0.86
N ALA A 355 17.66 37.78 -2.05
CA ALA A 355 18.56 38.91 -2.29
C ALA A 355 17.84 40.25 -2.46
N ALA A 356 16.49 40.30 -2.41
CA ALA A 356 15.71 41.50 -2.73
C ALA A 356 16.05 42.74 -1.87
N GLU A 357 16.44 42.51 -0.61
CA GLU A 357 16.79 43.54 0.35
C GLU A 357 18.31 43.67 0.62
N ILE A 358 19.13 42.92 -0.13
CA ILE A 358 20.57 42.84 0.07
C ILE A 358 21.27 43.67 -1.01
N SER A 359 22.13 44.59 -0.59
CA SER A 359 22.95 45.42 -1.48
C SER A 359 24.34 44.79 -1.65
N ASP A 360 25.03 45.12 -2.76
CA ASP A 360 26.39 44.69 -2.99
C ASP A 360 27.32 45.15 -1.87
N GLY A 361 28.09 44.23 -1.30
CA GLY A 361 28.97 44.47 -0.17
C GLY A 361 28.35 44.29 1.22
N ASP A 362 27.01 44.15 1.35
CA ASP A 362 26.37 43.89 2.64
C ASP A 362 26.88 42.57 3.22
N PHE A 363 27.11 42.53 4.55
CA PHE A 363 27.45 41.29 5.25
C PHE A 363 26.16 40.54 5.60
N VAL A 364 26.09 39.27 5.25
CA VAL A 364 24.91 38.40 5.43
C VAL A 364 25.25 37.11 6.17
N ARG A 365 24.26 36.64 6.94
CA ARG A 365 24.26 35.31 7.56
C ARG A 365 23.01 34.55 7.21
N GLY A 366 23.12 33.24 7.04
CA GLY A 366 21.94 32.42 6.71
C GLY A 366 22.27 30.92 6.70
N MET A 367 21.30 30.17 6.19
CA MET A 367 21.41 28.72 5.97
C MET A 367 21.42 28.40 4.48
N ALA A 368 22.20 27.40 4.12
CA ALA A 368 22.32 26.89 2.76
C ALA A 368 22.21 25.38 2.70
N VAL A 369 21.68 24.87 1.58
CA VAL A 369 21.64 23.45 1.25
C VAL A 369 22.50 23.15 0.04
N LEU A 370 23.07 21.95 0.02
CA LEU A 370 23.72 21.39 -1.15
C LEU A 370 22.67 20.93 -2.16
N ARG A 371 22.66 21.51 -3.35
CA ARG A 371 21.78 21.14 -4.47
C ARG A 371 22.58 20.45 -5.55
N SER A 372 21.99 19.40 -6.15
CA SER A 372 22.57 18.70 -7.30
C SER A 372 21.81 19.11 -8.56
N GLY A 373 22.52 19.43 -9.63
CA GLY A 373 21.96 19.72 -10.94
C GLY A 373 21.88 18.50 -11.85
N ASP A 374 21.12 18.62 -12.93
CA ASP A 374 20.94 17.58 -13.95
C ASP A 374 22.25 17.16 -14.62
N ASN A 375 23.29 18.01 -14.54
CA ASN A 375 24.62 17.76 -15.06
C ASN A 375 25.59 17.11 -14.06
N GLY A 376 25.07 16.70 -12.89
CA GLY A 376 25.86 16.07 -11.82
C GLY A 376 26.82 17.01 -11.07
N ARG A 377 26.66 18.33 -11.23
CA ARG A 377 27.42 19.31 -10.43
C ARG A 377 26.62 19.71 -9.21
N ASP A 378 27.26 19.69 -8.06
CA ASP A 378 26.70 20.15 -6.81
C ASP A 378 27.06 21.61 -6.56
N TRP A 379 26.14 22.38 -5.97
CA TRP A 379 26.38 23.75 -5.54
C TRP A 379 25.62 24.08 -4.27
N TRP A 380 26.20 24.97 -3.48
CA TRP A 380 25.56 25.52 -2.29
C TRP A 380 24.54 26.59 -2.69
N CYS A 381 23.32 26.51 -2.15
CA CYS A 381 22.25 27.46 -2.41
C CYS A 381 21.64 27.91 -1.08
N ALA A 382 21.59 29.22 -0.83
CA ALA A 382 20.90 29.75 0.34
C ALA A 382 19.41 29.39 0.31
N VAL A 383 18.87 29.07 1.47
CA VAL A 383 17.44 28.81 1.71
C VAL A 383 16.84 29.83 2.67
N SER A 384 17.66 30.47 3.48
CA SER A 384 17.23 31.59 4.32
C SER A 384 18.37 32.55 4.60
N ILE A 385 18.00 33.82 4.88
CA ILE A 385 18.88 34.86 5.42
C ILE A 385 18.36 35.22 6.81
N SER A 386 19.22 35.10 7.81
CA SER A 386 18.87 35.38 9.21
C SER A 386 19.34 36.75 9.67
N GLU A 387 20.34 37.33 9.00
CA GLU A 387 20.92 38.62 9.38
C GLU A 387 21.47 39.35 8.14
N ILE A 388 21.24 40.63 8.05
CA ILE A 388 21.81 41.54 7.05
C ILE A 388 22.40 42.72 7.78
N GLN A 389 23.72 42.91 7.66
CA GLN A 389 24.41 44.12 8.13
C GLN A 389 24.76 44.97 6.91
N LYS A 390 24.19 46.17 6.86
CA LYS A 390 24.42 47.11 5.75
C LYS A 390 25.84 47.60 5.72
N ASN A 391 26.43 47.63 4.53
CA ASN A 391 27.71 48.27 4.31
C ASN A 391 27.49 49.77 4.11
N ASP A 392 27.37 50.50 5.25
CA ASP A 392 27.28 51.95 5.23
C ASP A 392 28.62 52.52 4.79
N GLY A 393 28.86 52.64 3.51
CA GLY A 393 30.11 53.04 2.84
C GLY A 393 30.82 54.31 3.40
N ASN A 394 30.96 54.39 4.70
CA ASN A 394 31.58 55.48 5.43
C ASN A 394 32.71 54.95 6.35
N ASP A 395 33.77 54.38 5.74
CA ASP A 395 35.10 54.39 6.37
C ASP A 395 35.97 55.39 5.64
N SER A 396 35.71 56.70 5.82
CA SER A 396 36.73 57.71 5.73
C SER A 396 37.71 57.50 6.87
N ILE A 397 38.82 56.83 6.55
CA ILE A 397 39.99 56.75 7.42
C ILE A 397 40.51 58.19 7.56
N GLU A 398 40.08 58.91 8.58
CA GLU A 398 40.80 60.08 9.09
C GLU A 398 42.12 59.57 9.73
N HIS A 399 43.16 59.69 8.96
CA HIS A 399 44.54 59.67 9.49
C HIS A 399 44.70 60.88 10.40
N ASN A 400 44.38 60.80 11.68
CA ASN A 400 44.77 61.74 12.70
C ASN A 400 46.22 61.37 13.12
N SER A 401 47.19 61.99 12.43
CA SER A 401 48.61 62.14 12.87
C SER A 401 48.66 63.06 14.06
N ASN A 402 48.48 62.54 15.27
CA ASN A 402 48.91 63.27 16.48
C ASN A 402 49.90 62.38 17.26
N THR A 403 51.16 62.67 17.01
CA THR A 403 52.29 62.28 17.86
C THR A 403 52.21 63.01 19.19
N PRO A 404 52.17 62.42 20.37
CA PRO A 404 52.42 63.14 21.61
C PRO A 404 53.90 63.12 21.89
N GLU A 405 54.39 64.34 22.08
CA GLU A 405 55.72 64.67 22.65
C GLU A 405 55.89 63.99 24.01
N VAL A 406 57.05 63.36 24.13
CA VAL A 406 57.63 62.82 25.37
C VAL A 406 58.04 64.02 26.25
N PHE A 407 57.45 64.15 27.41
CA PHE A 407 58.03 64.95 28.51
C PHE A 407 58.60 63.97 29.56
N VAL A 408 59.91 64.04 29.69
CA VAL A 408 60.67 63.50 30.79
C VAL A 408 60.59 64.43 31.99
N GLY A 409 60.27 63.86 33.14
CA GLY A 409 60.33 64.52 34.42
C GLY A 409 60.03 63.52 35.54
#